data_a2ef66037731bd0a4153a28b80714c7d
#
_entry.id   a2ef66037731bd0a4153a28b80714c7d
#
_cell.length_a   1.000
_cell.length_b   1.000
_cell.length_c   1.000
_cell.angle_alpha   90.00
_cell.angle_beta   90.00
_cell.angle_gamma   90.00
#
_symmetry.space_group_name_H-M   'P 1'
#
loop_
_entity.id
_entity.type
_entity.pdbx_description
1 polymer ?
#
loop_
_entity_poly.entity_id
_entity_poly.type
_entity_poly.pdbx_seq_one_letter_code
_entity_poly.pdbx_strand_id
1 'polypeptide(L)'
;MRGITAMTDTSGPIQAGARRTAGINKYSRSIRRILVLTLAAAVSLLAAAQHADAASGPISNPHIIAHLDFSRGQTPENLALEPDGSADVTFAEAAQVARVSLDGQVRILAQLPAPTGGAACPFIGPLLGKAAFTSGIVRDHHGSLYVALCTGSPDLQGIWRVSQNGSASRIAALPADGIPNGMALDERHGFIYVADSLLSTIWRVSIADGTVVAWASGPQLAPSGGLGANGLKLHDGAVWVSNTQLGTLLRIPIRADGSAGPIETIASGLAGIDDFAFTGPGQSASVLAAINAFSTVVLIRPDGSEQTVLTAADGLSNPSSVAIRGSTVYVLSAAYFTRNDPNVLLASLHR
;
A
#
# COMPACT_ATOMS: atom_id res chain seq x y z
N MET A 1 -77.70 9.11 8.80
CA MET A 1 -78.30 9.43 10.07
C MET A 1 -77.24 9.84 11.06
N ARG A 2 -77.37 11.04 11.57
CA ARG A 2 -76.86 11.59 12.84
C ARG A 2 -75.36 11.45 13.08
N GLY A 3 -74.55 12.45 13.35
CA GLY A 3 -74.81 13.86 13.76
C GLY A 3 -73.60 14.32 14.57
N ILE A 4 -73.01 15.40 14.18
CA ILE A 4 -72.62 16.60 14.93
C ILE A 4 -71.93 16.32 16.30
N THR A 5 -70.70 16.83 16.55
CA THR A 5 -70.55 18.16 17.16
C THR A 5 -69.09 18.62 17.12
N ALA A 6 -68.89 19.85 16.71
CA ALA A 6 -67.64 20.63 16.86
C ALA A 6 -67.55 21.12 18.31
N MET A 7 -66.30 21.20 18.83
CA MET A 7 -65.98 22.19 19.86
C MET A 7 -64.60 22.82 19.54
N THR A 8 -64.65 24.10 19.32
CA THR A 8 -63.54 25.05 19.34
C THR A 8 -63.01 25.20 20.76
N ASP A 9 -61.72 25.22 20.91
CA ASP A 9 -61.12 26.03 21.96
C ASP A 9 -59.81 26.67 21.56
N THR A 10 -59.72 27.91 21.91
CA THR A 10 -58.70 28.91 21.66
C THR A 10 -57.66 28.86 22.76
N SER A 11 -56.37 28.81 22.41
CA SER A 11 -55.35 29.41 23.29
C SER A 11 -54.03 29.66 22.51
N GLY A 12 -53.47 30.78 22.79
CA GLY A 12 -52.48 31.54 22.05
C GLY A 12 -51.04 31.04 22.01
N PRO A 13 -50.13 31.82 21.40
CA PRO A 13 -48.81 31.39 21.04
C PRO A 13 -47.84 31.41 22.21
N ILE A 14 -47.20 30.27 22.48
CA ILE A 14 -46.08 30.18 23.42
C ILE A 14 -44.79 30.43 22.59
N GLN A 15 -44.13 31.52 22.92
CA GLN A 15 -42.75 31.82 22.49
C GLN A 15 -41.81 30.74 22.99
N ALA A 16 -41.26 29.95 22.12
CA ALA A 16 -40.13 29.06 22.44
C ALA A 16 -38.84 29.84 22.22
N GLY A 17 -38.18 30.18 23.33
CA GLY A 17 -36.93 30.89 23.37
C GLY A 17 -35.79 30.08 22.73
N ALA A 18 -35.06 30.73 21.88
CA ALA A 18 -33.80 30.27 21.30
C ALA A 18 -32.76 30.06 22.44
N ARG A 19 -32.50 28.84 22.84
CA ARG A 19 -31.35 28.47 23.68
C ARG A 19 -30.25 27.87 22.77
N ARG A 20 -29.31 28.71 22.41
CA ARG A 20 -27.87 28.55 22.30
C ARG A 20 -27.33 27.13 22.17
N THR A 21 -27.05 26.70 20.96
CA THR A 21 -26.06 25.66 20.61
C THR A 21 -24.66 26.28 20.48
N ALA A 22 -24.10 26.72 21.59
CA ALA A 22 -22.76 27.36 21.61
C ALA A 22 -21.71 26.53 22.39
N GLY A 23 -21.99 25.27 22.72
CA GLY A 23 -21.14 24.45 23.59
C GLY A 23 -20.25 23.38 22.91
N ILE A 24 -20.58 22.92 21.72
CA ILE A 24 -19.94 21.70 21.14
C ILE A 24 -18.68 22.03 20.33
N ASN A 25 -18.50 23.28 19.88
CA ASN A 25 -17.40 23.63 18.98
C ASN A 25 -16.07 24.02 19.68
N LYS A 26 -16.05 24.22 21.00
CA LYS A 26 -14.83 24.53 21.76
C LYS A 26 -14.04 23.29 22.15
N TYR A 27 -14.69 22.16 22.42
CA TYR A 27 -14.02 20.91 22.79
C TYR A 27 -13.33 20.22 21.61
N SER A 28 -13.92 20.29 20.42
CA SER A 28 -13.33 19.72 19.20
C SER A 28 -12.02 20.39 18.77
N ARG A 29 -11.87 21.71 18.98
CA ARG A 29 -10.63 22.44 18.66
C ARG A 29 -9.51 22.22 19.69
N SER A 30 -9.85 22.00 20.94
CA SER A 30 -8.86 21.73 22.01
C SER A 30 -8.28 20.31 21.90
N ILE A 31 -9.08 19.31 21.57
CA ILE A 31 -8.62 17.92 21.40
C ILE A 31 -7.68 17.82 20.18
N ARG A 32 -7.99 18.51 19.07
CA ARG A 32 -7.08 18.55 17.90
C ARG A 32 -5.76 19.25 18.19
N ARG A 33 -5.74 20.28 19.04
CA ARG A 33 -4.50 20.97 19.43
C ARG A 33 -3.65 20.16 20.42
N ILE A 34 -4.26 19.39 21.28
CA ILE A 34 -3.54 18.54 22.24
C ILE A 34 -2.93 17.34 21.52
N LEU A 35 -3.62 16.71 20.55
CA LEU A 35 -3.06 15.60 19.76
C LEU A 35 -1.89 16.04 18.87
N VAL A 36 -1.94 17.24 18.31
CA VAL A 36 -0.85 17.77 17.47
C VAL A 36 0.36 18.21 18.31
N LEU A 37 0.14 18.74 19.53
CA LEU A 37 1.23 19.18 20.39
C LEU A 37 1.94 18.03 21.12
N THR A 38 1.27 16.93 21.43
CA THR A 38 1.90 15.73 22.01
C THR A 38 2.70 14.95 20.97
N LEU A 39 2.28 14.93 19.70
CA LEU A 39 3.07 14.33 18.62
C LEU A 39 4.33 15.16 18.30
N ALA A 40 4.24 16.49 18.32
CA ALA A 40 5.39 17.37 18.06
C ALA A 40 6.46 17.32 19.16
N ALA A 41 6.07 17.11 20.42
CA ALA A 41 7.02 17.02 21.54
C ALA A 41 7.77 15.67 21.58
N ALA A 42 7.15 14.58 21.13
CA ALA A 42 7.80 13.27 21.02
C ALA A 42 8.84 13.21 19.87
N VAL A 43 8.57 13.91 18.77
CA VAL A 43 9.49 14.00 17.62
C VAL A 43 10.75 14.81 17.94
N SER A 44 10.66 15.84 18.82
CA SER A 44 11.81 16.71 19.13
C SER A 44 12.84 16.09 20.08
N LEU A 45 12.47 15.05 20.84
CA LEU A 45 13.40 14.37 21.76
C LEU A 45 14.15 13.18 21.14
N LEU A 46 13.69 12.63 20.03
CA LEU A 46 14.41 11.58 19.29
C LEU A 46 15.41 12.13 18.25
N ALA A 47 15.31 13.39 17.86
CA ALA A 47 16.19 14.00 16.86
C ALA A 47 17.58 14.41 17.38
N ALA A 48 17.83 14.33 18.68
CA ALA A 48 19.08 14.80 19.28
C ALA A 48 20.15 13.72 19.53
N ALA A 49 19.90 12.44 19.20
CA ALA A 49 20.79 11.34 19.60
C ALA A 49 21.49 10.59 18.46
N GLN A 50 21.38 11.02 17.20
CA GLN A 50 21.99 10.27 16.09
C GLN A 50 22.83 11.14 15.14
N HIS A 51 23.84 11.80 15.66
CA HIS A 51 24.98 12.28 14.88
C HIS A 51 26.24 11.60 15.41
N ALA A 52 26.34 10.30 15.14
CA ALA A 52 27.59 9.56 15.29
C ALA A 52 27.69 8.52 14.16
N ASP A 53 28.73 8.64 13.38
CA ASP A 53 29.21 7.71 12.35
C ASP A 53 28.39 7.55 11.06
N ALA A 54 28.63 8.47 10.13
CA ALA A 54 28.22 8.37 8.72
C ALA A 54 29.03 7.33 7.89
N ALA A 55 29.75 6.39 8.52
CA ALA A 55 30.74 5.56 7.80
C ALA A 55 30.43 4.05 7.73
N SER A 56 29.35 3.51 8.28
CA SER A 56 29.10 2.05 8.21
C SER A 56 27.66 1.60 8.38
N GLY A 57 26.66 2.38 7.99
CA GLY A 57 25.26 1.93 7.97
C GLY A 57 25.05 0.84 6.89
N PRO A 58 24.07 -0.07 7.07
CA PRO A 58 23.75 -1.08 6.05
C PRO A 58 23.26 -0.47 4.74
N ILE A 59 22.84 0.79 4.74
CA ILE A 59 22.41 1.56 3.56
C ILE A 59 23.22 2.85 3.48
N SER A 60 23.67 3.22 2.28
CA SER A 60 24.39 4.46 2.02
C SER A 60 24.00 5.10 0.67
N ASN A 61 24.47 6.32 0.43
CA ASN A 61 24.30 7.06 -0.81
C ASN A 61 22.85 7.17 -1.31
N PRO A 62 21.87 7.52 -0.46
CA PRO A 62 20.50 7.76 -0.92
C PRO A 62 20.47 8.97 -1.88
N HIS A 63 19.80 8.81 -3.02
CA HIS A 63 19.58 9.90 -3.96
C HIS A 63 18.31 9.66 -4.79
N ILE A 64 17.56 10.72 -5.02
CA ILE A 64 16.35 10.67 -5.84
C ILE A 64 16.77 10.70 -7.31
N ILE A 65 16.29 9.73 -8.09
CA ILE A 65 16.50 9.67 -9.55
C ILE A 65 15.35 10.28 -10.33
N ALA A 66 14.14 10.29 -9.77
CA ALA A 66 12.97 10.87 -10.42
C ALA A 66 12.05 11.52 -9.39
N HIS A 67 11.73 12.79 -9.59
CA HIS A 67 10.63 13.48 -8.94
C HIS A 67 9.38 13.32 -9.78
N LEU A 68 8.25 13.00 -9.17
CA LEU A 68 7.00 12.69 -9.83
C LEU A 68 5.94 13.78 -9.55
N ASP A 69 4.94 13.87 -10.41
CA ASP A 69 3.92 14.92 -10.31
C ASP A 69 2.69 14.42 -9.52
N PHE A 70 2.59 14.81 -8.26
CA PHE A 70 1.46 14.49 -7.41
C PHE A 70 0.12 14.99 -8.00
N SER A 71 0.12 16.16 -8.65
CA SER A 71 -1.10 16.75 -9.22
C SER A 71 -1.67 15.92 -10.38
N ARG A 72 -0.83 15.15 -11.05
CA ARG A 72 -1.20 14.21 -12.11
C ARG A 72 -1.50 12.81 -11.60
N GLY A 73 -1.49 12.59 -10.27
CA GLY A 73 -1.71 11.30 -9.65
C GLY A 73 -0.55 10.32 -9.84
N GLN A 74 0.65 10.82 -10.13
CA GLN A 74 1.87 10.01 -10.21
C GLN A 74 2.38 9.68 -8.81
N THR A 75 1.54 8.95 -8.06
CA THR A 75 1.82 8.43 -6.72
C THR A 75 2.31 6.99 -6.89
N PRO A 76 3.65 6.75 -6.85
CA PRO A 76 4.19 5.42 -7.11
C PRO A 76 3.83 4.48 -5.96
N GLU A 77 3.28 3.29 -6.28
CA GLU A 77 2.79 2.36 -5.27
C GLU A 77 3.67 1.10 -5.18
N ASN A 78 3.91 0.44 -6.31
CA ASN A 78 4.72 -0.77 -6.32
C ASN A 78 5.59 -0.83 -7.59
N LEU A 79 6.63 -1.68 -7.59
CA LEU A 79 7.56 -1.80 -8.69
C LEU A 79 7.96 -3.23 -9.01
N ALA A 80 8.24 -3.45 -10.30
CA ALA A 80 8.92 -4.62 -10.83
C ALA A 80 10.19 -4.18 -11.58
N LEU A 81 11.30 -4.85 -11.34
CA LEU A 81 12.59 -4.46 -11.93
C LEU A 81 12.82 -5.10 -13.29
N GLU A 82 13.32 -4.31 -14.22
CA GLU A 82 13.78 -4.76 -15.53
C GLU A 82 15.22 -5.29 -15.47
N PRO A 83 15.63 -6.12 -16.45
CA PRO A 83 17.00 -6.61 -16.53
C PRO A 83 18.08 -5.52 -16.61
N ASP A 84 17.76 -4.36 -17.21
CA ASP A 84 18.66 -3.22 -17.33
C ASP A 84 18.73 -2.34 -16.08
N GLY A 85 17.91 -2.64 -15.07
CA GLY A 85 17.82 -1.89 -13.81
C GLY A 85 16.77 -0.78 -13.83
N SER A 86 16.07 -0.53 -14.92
CA SER A 86 14.89 0.33 -14.88
C SER A 86 13.78 -0.32 -14.06
N ALA A 87 12.85 0.49 -13.55
CA ALA A 87 11.72 0.05 -12.74
C ALA A 87 10.40 0.28 -13.47
N ASP A 88 9.60 -0.76 -13.62
CA ASP A 88 8.20 -0.63 -13.99
C ASP A 88 7.38 -0.37 -12.72
N VAL A 89 6.67 0.76 -12.69
CA VAL A 89 6.04 1.32 -11.51
C VAL A 89 4.55 1.52 -11.76
N THR A 90 3.72 1.19 -10.78
CA THR A 90 2.32 1.59 -10.78
C THR A 90 2.17 3.01 -10.23
N PHE A 91 1.50 3.90 -10.97
CA PHE A 91 1.04 5.19 -10.47
C PHE A 91 -0.40 5.04 -9.98
N ALA A 92 -0.53 4.90 -8.66
CA ALA A 92 -1.75 4.46 -8.02
C ALA A 92 -2.97 5.32 -8.37
N GLU A 93 -2.90 6.63 -8.11
CA GLU A 93 -4.02 7.54 -8.32
C GLU A 93 -4.28 7.88 -9.79
N ALA A 94 -3.27 7.73 -10.66
CA ALA A 94 -3.41 7.91 -12.10
C ALA A 94 -3.94 6.66 -12.81
N ALA A 95 -3.99 5.51 -12.14
CA ALA A 95 -4.28 4.21 -12.73
C ALA A 95 -3.38 3.92 -13.95
N GLN A 96 -2.08 4.17 -13.82
CA GLN A 96 -1.09 4.02 -14.89
C GLN A 96 0.00 3.03 -14.50
N VAL A 97 0.62 2.46 -15.53
CA VAL A 97 1.92 1.78 -15.44
C VAL A 97 2.95 2.62 -16.17
N ALA A 98 4.07 2.86 -15.54
CA ALA A 98 5.16 3.65 -16.11
C ALA A 98 6.50 2.94 -15.93
N ARG A 99 7.46 3.21 -16.80
CA ARG A 99 8.86 2.85 -16.63
C ARG A 99 9.67 4.05 -16.20
N VAL A 100 10.47 3.88 -15.16
CA VAL A 100 11.44 4.85 -14.68
C VAL A 100 12.82 4.27 -14.93
N SER A 101 13.61 4.93 -15.77
CA SER A 101 14.99 4.54 -16.07
C SER A 101 15.97 5.04 -15.01
N LEU A 102 17.19 4.49 -14.99
CA LEU A 102 18.21 4.86 -14.00
C LEU A 102 18.66 6.33 -14.09
N ASP A 103 18.45 6.97 -15.24
CA ASP A 103 18.68 8.42 -15.45
C ASP A 103 17.44 9.27 -15.11
N GLY A 104 16.40 8.67 -14.53
CA GLY A 104 15.21 9.36 -14.06
C GLY A 104 14.15 9.67 -15.11
N GLN A 105 14.31 9.19 -16.36
CA GLN A 105 13.28 9.39 -17.39
C GLN A 105 12.04 8.56 -17.07
N VAL A 106 10.85 9.18 -17.14
CA VAL A 106 9.56 8.55 -16.89
C VAL A 106 8.79 8.37 -18.19
N ARG A 107 8.46 7.13 -18.52
CA ARG A 107 7.66 6.79 -19.72
C ARG A 107 6.42 6.02 -19.31
N ILE A 108 5.23 6.54 -19.63
CA ILE A 108 3.97 5.81 -19.44
C ILE A 108 3.92 4.63 -20.41
N LEU A 109 3.71 3.43 -19.87
CA LEU A 109 3.57 2.19 -20.60
C LEU A 109 2.11 1.88 -20.93
N ALA A 110 1.21 2.07 -19.96
CA ALA A 110 -0.20 1.79 -20.11
C ALA A 110 -1.06 2.70 -19.23
N GLN A 111 -2.27 2.98 -19.70
CA GLN A 111 -3.37 3.54 -18.92
C GLN A 111 -4.37 2.42 -18.64
N LEU A 112 -4.67 2.16 -17.37
CA LEU A 112 -5.70 1.20 -16.98
C LEU A 112 -7.09 1.86 -16.94
N PRO A 113 -8.18 1.10 -17.13
CA PRO A 113 -9.51 1.66 -17.19
C PRO A 113 -9.98 2.13 -15.81
N ALA A 114 -10.78 3.20 -15.81
CA ALA A 114 -11.51 3.65 -14.64
C ALA A 114 -13.01 3.34 -14.79
N PRO A 115 -13.72 3.02 -13.69
CA PRO A 115 -15.14 2.73 -13.77
C PRO A 115 -15.96 3.98 -14.11
N THR A 116 -17.09 3.77 -14.77
CA THR A 116 -18.13 4.78 -14.97
C THR A 116 -19.29 4.50 -14.00
N GLY A 117 -20.17 5.46 -13.76
CA GLY A 117 -21.39 5.23 -12.97
C GLY A 117 -21.20 5.26 -11.44
N GLY A 118 -20.11 5.84 -10.94
CA GLY A 118 -19.95 6.11 -9.50
C GLY A 118 -19.31 4.97 -8.71
N ALA A 119 -18.93 3.85 -9.31
CA ALA A 119 -18.10 2.85 -8.65
C ALA A 119 -16.72 3.42 -8.36
N ALA A 120 -16.15 3.05 -7.23
CA ALA A 120 -14.80 3.45 -6.81
C ALA A 120 -14.16 2.36 -5.98
N CYS A 121 -12.83 2.30 -5.97
CA CYS A 121 -12.07 1.40 -5.11
C CYS A 121 -12.56 1.54 -3.66
N PRO A 122 -13.00 0.47 -2.99
CA PRO A 122 -13.49 0.54 -1.62
C PRO A 122 -12.46 1.20 -0.70
N PHE A 123 -12.88 1.92 0.33
CA PHE A 123 -12.04 2.63 1.29
C PHE A 123 -11.10 3.67 0.67
N ILE A 124 -10.26 3.27 -0.32
CA ILE A 124 -9.27 4.14 -0.98
C ILE A 124 -9.96 5.21 -1.84
N GLY A 125 -10.97 4.84 -2.62
CA GLY A 125 -11.69 5.76 -3.50
C GLY A 125 -12.31 6.95 -2.75
N PRO A 126 -13.10 6.72 -1.69
CA PRO A 126 -13.61 7.81 -0.84
C PRO A 126 -12.51 8.61 -0.14
N LEU A 127 -11.39 7.99 0.24
CA LEU A 127 -10.29 8.66 0.94
C LEU A 127 -9.52 9.62 0.02
N LEU A 128 -9.21 9.18 -1.20
CA LEU A 128 -8.38 9.92 -2.16
C LEU A 128 -9.20 10.66 -3.23
N GLY A 129 -10.51 10.41 -3.32
CA GLY A 129 -11.37 10.99 -4.37
C GLY A 129 -11.09 10.40 -5.76
N LYS A 130 -10.63 9.15 -5.84
CA LYS A 130 -10.24 8.46 -7.07
C LYS A 130 -11.10 7.21 -7.29
N ALA A 131 -11.58 7.03 -8.52
CA ALA A 131 -12.42 5.88 -8.85
C ALA A 131 -11.61 4.59 -9.05
N ALA A 132 -10.41 4.70 -9.61
CA ALA A 132 -9.49 3.59 -9.84
C ALA A 132 -8.19 3.78 -9.07
N PHE A 133 -7.59 2.67 -8.65
CA PHE A 133 -6.33 2.63 -7.92
C PHE A 133 -5.52 1.41 -8.39
N THR A 134 -4.31 1.63 -8.90
CA THR A 134 -3.37 0.54 -9.21
C THR A 134 -2.41 0.32 -8.06
N SER A 135 -2.20 -0.93 -7.69
CA SER A 135 -1.34 -1.28 -6.55
C SER A 135 -0.19 -2.20 -6.99
N GLY A 136 -0.24 -3.49 -6.65
CA GLY A 136 0.81 -4.43 -6.93
C GLY A 136 1.14 -4.58 -8.42
N ILE A 137 2.40 -4.84 -8.71
CA ILE A 137 2.91 -5.16 -10.05
C ILE A 137 3.95 -6.27 -9.96
N VAL A 138 3.86 -7.23 -10.87
CA VAL A 138 4.89 -8.26 -11.07
C VAL A 138 5.20 -8.41 -12.55
N ARG A 139 6.41 -8.87 -12.86
CA ARG A 139 6.92 -9.04 -14.22
C ARG A 139 7.33 -10.50 -14.45
N ASP A 140 6.90 -11.09 -15.58
CA ASP A 140 7.39 -12.41 -16.01
C ASP A 140 8.71 -12.31 -16.80
N HIS A 141 9.37 -13.44 -17.02
CA HIS A 141 10.64 -13.48 -17.76
C HIS A 141 10.50 -13.07 -19.24
N HIS A 142 9.28 -13.09 -19.80
CA HIS A 142 8.99 -12.60 -21.15
C HIS A 142 8.75 -11.09 -21.21
N GLY A 143 8.74 -10.40 -20.04
CA GLY A 143 8.52 -8.95 -19.96
C GLY A 143 7.05 -8.55 -19.96
N SER A 144 6.11 -9.48 -19.78
CA SER A 144 4.73 -9.09 -19.50
C SER A 144 4.61 -8.61 -18.05
N LEU A 145 3.84 -7.55 -17.84
CA LEU A 145 3.54 -7.04 -16.51
C LEU A 145 2.13 -7.49 -16.10
N TYR A 146 1.98 -7.87 -14.85
CA TYR A 146 0.69 -8.14 -14.24
C TYR A 146 0.47 -7.13 -13.14
N VAL A 147 -0.71 -6.49 -13.13
CA VAL A 147 -1.01 -5.32 -12.30
C VAL A 147 -2.33 -5.55 -11.58
N ALA A 148 -2.38 -5.25 -10.30
CA ALA A 148 -3.61 -5.23 -9.54
C ALA A 148 -4.34 -3.89 -9.76
N LEU A 149 -5.61 -3.97 -10.15
CA LEU A 149 -6.49 -2.82 -10.34
C LEU A 149 -7.69 -2.91 -9.40
N CYS A 150 -7.84 -1.92 -8.54
CA CYS A 150 -8.99 -1.74 -7.66
C CYS A 150 -9.92 -0.64 -8.21
N THR A 151 -11.22 -0.96 -8.36
CA THR A 151 -12.21 -0.03 -8.92
C THR A 151 -13.58 -0.11 -8.25
N GLY A 152 -13.82 -1.13 -7.40
CA GLY A 152 -15.15 -1.42 -6.88
C GLY A 152 -16.16 -1.84 -7.95
N SER A 153 -15.72 -2.07 -9.19
CA SER A 153 -16.55 -2.54 -10.30
C SER A 153 -16.24 -3.99 -10.63
N PRO A 154 -17.24 -4.90 -10.60
CA PRO A 154 -17.03 -6.30 -10.99
C PRO A 154 -16.47 -6.49 -12.40
N ASP A 155 -16.73 -5.53 -13.30
CA ASP A 155 -16.30 -5.62 -14.68
C ASP A 155 -14.82 -5.22 -14.87
N LEU A 156 -14.24 -4.48 -13.93
CA LEU A 156 -12.89 -3.92 -14.06
C LEU A 156 -11.93 -4.39 -12.99
N GLN A 157 -12.42 -4.66 -11.77
CA GLN A 157 -11.55 -5.06 -10.65
C GLN A 157 -10.89 -6.41 -10.90
N GLY A 158 -9.59 -6.50 -10.61
CA GLY A 158 -8.84 -7.74 -10.76
C GLY A 158 -7.41 -7.55 -11.22
N ILE A 159 -6.87 -8.61 -11.82
CA ILE A 159 -5.51 -8.65 -12.34
C ILE A 159 -5.52 -8.38 -13.84
N TRP A 160 -4.71 -7.40 -14.24
CA TRP A 160 -4.55 -6.96 -15.62
C TRP A 160 -3.16 -7.32 -16.11
N ARG A 161 -3.08 -7.88 -17.31
CA ARG A 161 -1.83 -8.08 -18.03
C ARG A 161 -1.59 -6.90 -18.94
N VAL A 162 -0.40 -6.28 -18.81
CA VAL A 162 0.09 -5.24 -19.69
C VAL A 162 1.21 -5.84 -20.55
N SER A 163 1.02 -5.83 -21.85
CA SER A 163 2.00 -6.34 -22.81
C SER A 163 3.00 -5.24 -23.19
N GLN A 164 4.12 -5.65 -23.81
CA GLN A 164 5.21 -4.73 -24.18
C GLN A 164 4.78 -3.58 -25.12
N ASN A 165 3.71 -3.77 -25.90
CA ASN A 165 3.13 -2.72 -26.75
C ASN A 165 2.18 -1.77 -26.00
N GLY A 166 2.01 -1.94 -24.68
CA GLY A 166 1.16 -1.11 -23.84
C GLY A 166 -0.33 -1.50 -23.83
N SER A 167 -0.72 -2.57 -24.55
CA SER A 167 -2.09 -3.05 -24.46
C SER A 167 -2.34 -3.72 -23.10
N ALA A 168 -3.49 -3.42 -22.50
CA ALA A 168 -3.90 -3.98 -21.21
C ALA A 168 -5.18 -4.82 -21.35
N SER A 169 -5.19 -6.01 -20.76
CA SER A 169 -6.36 -6.90 -20.71
C SER A 169 -6.50 -7.53 -19.34
N ARG A 170 -7.73 -7.63 -18.81
CA ARG A 170 -7.99 -8.31 -17.55
C ARG A 170 -7.88 -9.82 -17.75
N ILE A 171 -7.02 -10.46 -16.96
CA ILE A 171 -6.83 -11.91 -16.99
C ILE A 171 -7.63 -12.62 -15.90
N ALA A 172 -7.93 -11.95 -14.79
CA ALA A 172 -8.70 -12.52 -13.68
C ALA A 172 -9.53 -11.44 -12.99
N ALA A 173 -10.78 -11.78 -12.65
CA ALA A 173 -11.65 -10.94 -11.82
C ALA A 173 -11.38 -11.21 -10.34
N LEU A 174 -11.35 -10.17 -9.52
CA LEU A 174 -11.30 -10.25 -8.06
C LEU A 174 -12.56 -9.62 -7.45
N PRO A 175 -12.93 -9.96 -6.19
CA PRO A 175 -14.11 -9.42 -5.54
C PRO A 175 -14.10 -7.89 -5.53
N ALA A 176 -15.22 -7.27 -5.92
CA ALA A 176 -15.33 -5.82 -6.08
C ALA A 176 -15.35 -5.06 -4.74
N ASP A 177 -15.65 -5.74 -3.64
CA ASP A 177 -15.63 -5.25 -2.26
C ASP A 177 -14.26 -5.40 -1.59
N GLY A 178 -13.28 -5.99 -2.27
CA GLY A 178 -11.89 -6.11 -1.82
C GLY A 178 -11.00 -4.99 -2.33
N ILE A 179 -9.77 -4.97 -1.81
CA ILE A 179 -8.66 -4.15 -2.32
C ILE A 179 -7.50 -5.07 -2.65
N PRO A 180 -7.39 -5.53 -3.93
CA PRO A 180 -6.19 -6.24 -4.35
C PRO A 180 -4.99 -5.29 -4.23
N ASN A 181 -3.93 -5.74 -3.57
CA ASN A 181 -2.77 -4.92 -3.25
C ASN A 181 -1.47 -5.61 -3.67
N GLY A 182 -0.53 -5.88 -2.76
CA GLY A 182 0.75 -6.48 -3.07
C GLY A 182 0.63 -7.83 -3.79
N MET A 183 1.56 -8.09 -4.69
CA MET A 183 1.56 -9.31 -5.50
C MET A 183 2.92 -9.98 -5.52
N ALA A 184 2.91 -11.31 -5.69
CA ALA A 184 4.11 -12.08 -6.02
C ALA A 184 3.81 -13.12 -7.10
N LEU A 185 4.75 -13.27 -8.04
CA LEU A 185 4.65 -14.21 -9.15
C LEU A 185 5.40 -15.51 -8.82
N ASP A 186 4.67 -16.60 -8.78
CA ASP A 186 5.23 -17.97 -8.84
C ASP A 186 5.24 -18.43 -10.30
N GLU A 187 6.25 -17.98 -11.02
CA GLU A 187 6.33 -18.23 -12.46
C GLU A 187 6.50 -19.72 -12.78
N ARG A 188 7.20 -20.45 -11.90
CA ARG A 188 7.42 -21.88 -12.08
C ARG A 188 6.11 -22.67 -12.10
N HIS A 189 5.15 -22.26 -11.27
CA HIS A 189 3.86 -22.96 -11.16
C HIS A 189 2.74 -22.21 -11.88
N GLY A 190 3.00 -21.05 -12.48
CA GLY A 190 2.03 -20.27 -13.25
C GLY A 190 0.98 -19.57 -12.40
N PHE A 191 1.33 -19.15 -11.18
CA PHE A 191 0.42 -18.49 -10.26
C PHE A 191 0.87 -17.08 -9.87
N ILE A 192 -0.10 -16.20 -9.61
CA ILE A 192 0.11 -14.94 -8.92
C ILE A 192 -0.60 -15.02 -7.56
N TYR A 193 0.12 -14.74 -6.49
CA TYR A 193 -0.47 -14.50 -5.17
C TYR A 193 -0.76 -13.01 -5.02
N VAL A 194 -1.94 -12.69 -4.46
CA VAL A 194 -2.44 -11.31 -4.33
C VAL A 194 -2.95 -11.11 -2.92
N ALA A 195 -2.41 -10.14 -2.21
CA ALA A 195 -2.94 -9.72 -0.91
C ALA A 195 -4.22 -8.90 -1.10
N ASP A 196 -5.25 -9.17 -0.29
CA ASP A 196 -6.45 -8.35 -0.24
C ASP A 196 -6.51 -7.59 1.09
N SER A 197 -6.41 -6.29 0.99
CA SER A 197 -6.31 -5.42 2.17
C SER A 197 -7.63 -5.25 2.95
N LEU A 198 -8.78 -5.69 2.41
CA LEU A 198 -10.06 -5.64 3.11
C LEU A 198 -10.64 -7.02 3.43
N LEU A 199 -10.42 -8.01 2.58
CA LEU A 199 -11.11 -9.31 2.70
C LEU A 199 -10.31 -10.35 3.51
N SER A 200 -9.22 -9.95 4.17
CA SER A 200 -8.42 -10.85 5.04
C SER A 200 -7.95 -12.11 4.32
N THR A 201 -7.65 -11.99 3.04
CA THR A 201 -7.42 -13.11 2.13
C THR A 201 -6.19 -12.89 1.27
N ILE A 202 -5.45 -13.97 1.03
CA ILE A 202 -4.49 -14.05 -0.07
C ILE A 202 -5.15 -14.85 -1.16
N TRP A 203 -5.37 -14.22 -2.30
CA TRP A 203 -5.86 -14.88 -3.51
C TRP A 203 -4.71 -15.54 -4.25
N ARG A 204 -4.96 -16.72 -4.85
CA ARG A 204 -4.07 -17.33 -5.84
C ARG A 204 -4.77 -17.33 -7.17
N VAL A 205 -4.14 -16.70 -8.16
CA VAL A 205 -4.66 -16.52 -9.52
C VAL A 205 -3.84 -17.37 -10.47
N SER A 206 -4.49 -18.21 -11.27
CA SER A 206 -3.87 -18.95 -12.36
C SER A 206 -3.66 -18.02 -13.56
N ILE A 207 -2.43 -17.93 -14.07
CA ILE A 207 -2.12 -17.12 -15.26
C ILE A 207 -2.69 -17.76 -16.53
N ALA A 208 -2.81 -19.09 -16.54
CA ALA A 208 -3.21 -19.85 -17.73
C ALA A 208 -4.69 -19.65 -18.10
N ASP A 209 -5.57 -19.56 -17.10
CA ASP A 209 -7.03 -19.54 -17.32
C ASP A 209 -7.77 -18.49 -16.48
N GLY A 210 -7.06 -17.72 -15.65
CA GLY A 210 -7.65 -16.68 -14.80
C GLY A 210 -8.43 -17.20 -13.59
N THR A 211 -8.35 -18.51 -13.28
CA THR A 211 -9.00 -19.08 -12.09
C THR A 211 -8.47 -18.43 -10.82
N VAL A 212 -9.38 -18.04 -9.93
CA VAL A 212 -9.08 -17.40 -8.64
C VAL A 212 -9.55 -18.29 -7.50
N VAL A 213 -8.67 -18.52 -6.53
CA VAL A 213 -9.01 -19.26 -5.30
C VAL A 213 -8.54 -18.48 -4.08
N ALA A 214 -9.33 -18.53 -2.99
CA ALA A 214 -8.88 -18.09 -1.68
C ALA A 214 -7.82 -19.08 -1.17
N TRP A 215 -6.54 -18.70 -1.27
CA TRP A 215 -5.42 -19.60 -0.92
C TRP A 215 -5.13 -19.62 0.57
N ALA A 216 -5.17 -18.46 1.23
CA ALA A 216 -5.06 -18.31 2.67
C ALA A 216 -6.01 -17.24 3.18
N SER A 217 -6.60 -17.45 4.36
CA SER A 217 -7.46 -16.47 5.04
C SER A 217 -7.27 -16.58 6.54
N GLY A 218 -7.40 -15.47 7.25
CA GLY A 218 -7.27 -15.49 8.71
C GLY A 218 -7.27 -14.10 9.34
N PRO A 219 -7.48 -14.03 10.66
CA PRO A 219 -7.54 -12.76 11.38
C PRO A 219 -6.20 -11.99 11.34
N GLN A 220 -5.07 -12.67 11.14
CA GLN A 220 -3.76 -12.02 11.00
C GLN A 220 -3.66 -11.18 9.72
N LEU A 221 -4.46 -11.49 8.69
CA LEU A 221 -4.55 -10.75 7.43
C LEU A 221 -5.60 -9.65 7.47
N ALA A 222 -6.42 -9.61 8.51
CA ALA A 222 -7.58 -8.73 8.59
C ALA A 222 -7.17 -7.26 8.77
N PRO A 223 -7.98 -6.32 8.23
CA PRO A 223 -7.88 -4.92 8.59
C PRO A 223 -8.34 -4.70 10.04
N SER A 224 -7.79 -3.67 10.70
CA SER A 224 -8.19 -3.23 12.03
C SER A 224 -8.53 -1.73 11.99
N GLY A 225 -9.50 -1.36 11.15
CA GLY A 225 -9.91 0.03 10.94
C GLY A 225 -9.19 0.76 9.79
N GLY A 226 -8.31 0.07 9.06
CA GLY A 226 -7.58 0.59 7.89
C GLY A 226 -7.32 -0.50 6.87
N LEU A 227 -6.09 -0.60 6.35
CA LEU A 227 -5.67 -1.64 5.41
C LEU A 227 -5.06 -2.82 6.18
N GLY A 228 -5.50 -4.04 5.86
CA GLY A 228 -4.95 -5.30 6.38
C GLY A 228 -3.73 -5.78 5.59
N ALA A 229 -3.81 -6.99 5.03
CA ALA A 229 -2.76 -7.57 4.18
C ALA A 229 -2.41 -6.63 3.03
N ASN A 230 -1.10 -6.31 2.86
CA ASN A 230 -0.64 -5.29 1.92
C ASN A 230 0.51 -5.83 1.05
N GLY A 231 1.77 -5.48 1.31
CA GLY A 231 2.91 -5.98 0.55
C GLY A 231 3.01 -7.50 0.58
N LEU A 232 3.44 -8.11 -0.52
CA LEU A 232 3.53 -9.55 -0.65
C LEU A 232 4.77 -9.98 -1.43
N LYS A 233 5.52 -10.96 -0.91
CA LYS A 233 6.70 -11.53 -1.56
C LYS A 233 6.71 -13.04 -1.44
N LEU A 234 7.30 -13.71 -2.44
CA LEU A 234 7.69 -15.11 -2.35
C LEU A 234 9.14 -15.19 -1.88
N HIS A 235 9.40 -15.91 -0.78
CA HIS A 235 10.74 -16.12 -0.28
C HIS A 235 10.84 -17.45 0.46
N ASP A 236 11.87 -18.22 0.14
CA ASP A 236 12.23 -19.49 0.78
C ASP A 236 11.03 -20.42 1.03
N GLY A 237 10.28 -20.73 -0.06
CA GLY A 237 9.16 -21.65 -0.03
C GLY A 237 7.93 -21.16 0.74
N ALA A 238 7.81 -19.86 0.95
CA ALA A 238 6.68 -19.24 1.64
C ALA A 238 6.20 -17.97 0.95
N VAL A 239 4.94 -17.65 1.15
CA VAL A 239 4.37 -16.32 0.92
C VAL A 239 4.59 -15.49 2.17
N TRP A 240 5.20 -14.32 2.01
CA TRP A 240 5.39 -13.35 3.07
C TRP A 240 4.47 -12.16 2.83
N VAL A 241 3.88 -11.63 3.89
CA VAL A 241 2.85 -10.58 3.80
C VAL A 241 3.03 -9.56 4.90
N SER A 242 2.99 -8.28 4.56
CA SER A 242 2.83 -7.21 5.55
C SER A 242 1.34 -7.04 5.90
N ASN A 243 1.04 -6.67 7.13
CA ASN A 243 -0.27 -6.13 7.50
C ASN A 243 -0.07 -4.70 8.00
N THR A 244 -0.56 -3.74 7.24
CA THR A 244 -0.31 -2.31 7.48
C THR A 244 -0.86 -1.84 8.80
N GLN A 245 -2.12 -2.19 9.11
CA GLN A 245 -2.79 -1.70 10.31
C GLN A 245 -2.33 -2.42 11.58
N LEU A 246 -2.11 -3.73 11.50
CA LEU A 246 -1.60 -4.50 12.64
C LEU A 246 -0.09 -4.29 12.84
N GLY A 247 0.60 -3.72 11.85
CA GLY A 247 2.04 -3.49 11.90
C GLY A 247 2.83 -4.79 12.03
N THR A 248 2.47 -5.81 11.23
CA THR A 248 3.09 -7.13 11.31
C THR A 248 3.68 -7.57 9.98
N LEU A 249 4.74 -8.37 10.05
CA LEU A 249 5.26 -9.16 8.95
C LEU A 249 4.91 -10.63 9.20
N LEU A 250 4.22 -11.23 8.24
CA LEU A 250 3.67 -12.56 8.31
C LEU A 250 4.37 -13.50 7.33
N ARG A 251 4.42 -14.79 7.67
CA ARG A 251 4.94 -15.85 6.82
C ARG A 251 3.90 -16.96 6.71
N ILE A 252 3.63 -17.43 5.48
CA ILE A 252 2.69 -18.52 5.18
C ILE A 252 3.43 -19.56 4.33
N PRO A 253 3.85 -20.70 4.91
CA PRO A 253 4.53 -21.76 4.14
C PRO A 253 3.66 -22.29 2.99
N ILE A 254 4.28 -22.54 1.85
CA ILE A 254 3.65 -23.26 0.74
C ILE A 254 3.94 -24.74 0.95
N ARG A 255 2.91 -25.57 1.17
CA ARG A 255 3.07 -27.00 1.33
C ARG A 255 3.39 -27.69 0.01
N ALA A 256 3.85 -28.94 0.06
CA ALA A 256 4.21 -29.71 -1.13
C ALA A 256 3.04 -29.91 -2.13
N ASP A 257 1.80 -29.88 -1.65
CA ASP A 257 0.58 -29.92 -2.46
C ASP A 257 0.14 -28.54 -2.98
N GLY A 258 0.91 -27.49 -2.71
CA GLY A 258 0.61 -26.11 -3.08
C GLY A 258 -0.41 -25.41 -2.18
N SER A 259 -0.91 -26.07 -1.13
CA SER A 259 -1.80 -25.45 -0.14
C SER A 259 -1.06 -24.54 0.84
N ALA A 260 -1.80 -23.62 1.50
CA ALA A 260 -1.24 -22.74 2.51
C ALA A 260 -0.94 -23.51 3.82
N GLY A 261 0.20 -23.21 4.40
CA GLY A 261 0.54 -23.56 5.78
C GLY A 261 -0.14 -22.65 6.81
N PRO A 262 0.25 -22.73 8.08
CA PRO A 262 -0.22 -21.79 9.10
C PRO A 262 0.29 -20.36 8.81
N ILE A 263 -0.50 -19.35 9.22
CA ILE A 263 -0.07 -17.96 9.18
C ILE A 263 0.74 -17.68 10.44
N GLU A 264 2.03 -17.41 10.28
CA GLU A 264 2.99 -17.16 11.34
C GLU A 264 3.30 -15.65 11.40
N THR A 265 3.28 -15.04 12.59
CA THR A 265 3.77 -13.68 12.78
C THR A 265 5.27 -13.72 13.04
N ILE A 266 6.06 -13.08 12.19
CA ILE A 266 7.53 -13.07 12.25
C ILE A 266 8.03 -11.81 12.95
N ALA A 267 7.42 -10.65 12.66
CA ALA A 267 7.73 -9.38 13.32
C ALA A 267 6.45 -8.58 13.58
N SER A 268 6.50 -7.68 14.56
CA SER A 268 5.39 -6.82 14.96
C SER A 268 5.94 -5.48 15.45
N GLY A 269 5.07 -4.48 15.65
CA GLY A 269 5.51 -3.12 15.99
C GLY A 269 5.78 -2.23 14.78
N LEU A 270 5.56 -2.74 13.57
CA LEU A 270 5.82 -2.09 12.29
C LEU A 270 4.59 -1.30 11.79
N ALA A 271 3.91 -0.56 12.66
CA ALA A 271 2.69 0.18 12.29
C ALA A 271 2.92 1.04 11.03
N GLY A 272 2.04 0.89 10.04
CA GLY A 272 2.17 1.56 8.74
C GLY A 272 3.14 0.89 7.77
N ILE A 273 3.57 -0.35 8.04
CA ILE A 273 4.33 -1.15 7.06
C ILE A 273 3.49 -1.29 5.78
N ASP A 274 4.11 -0.98 4.66
CA ASP A 274 3.51 -1.08 3.33
C ASP A 274 4.08 -2.29 2.59
N ASP A 275 5.10 -2.12 1.78
CA ASP A 275 5.77 -3.23 1.10
C ASP A 275 7.20 -3.42 1.62
N PHE A 276 7.86 -4.50 1.21
CA PHE A 276 9.18 -4.87 1.71
C PHE A 276 9.99 -5.69 0.68
N ALA A 277 11.30 -5.84 0.93
CA ALA A 277 12.19 -6.68 0.14
C ALA A 277 13.17 -7.45 1.02
N PHE A 278 13.55 -8.66 0.61
CA PHE A 278 14.59 -9.44 1.25
C PHE A 278 15.99 -9.02 0.77
N THR A 279 16.95 -8.89 1.68
CA THR A 279 18.33 -8.48 1.37
C THR A 279 19.15 -9.56 0.69
N GLY A 280 18.68 -10.80 0.66
CA GLY A 280 19.35 -11.94 0.08
C GLY A 280 18.47 -13.20 0.06
N PRO A 281 18.99 -14.34 -0.38
CA PRO A 281 18.28 -15.60 -0.36
C PRO A 281 18.34 -16.27 1.02
N GLY A 282 17.41 -17.22 1.26
CA GLY A 282 17.38 -18.08 2.44
C GLY A 282 16.85 -17.41 3.70
N GLN A 283 16.70 -18.21 4.76
CA GLN A 283 16.05 -17.80 6.01
C GLN A 283 16.84 -16.79 6.85
N SER A 284 18.14 -16.63 6.58
CA SER A 284 18.98 -15.64 7.24
C SER A 284 18.94 -14.25 6.59
N ALA A 285 18.16 -14.08 5.53
CA ALA A 285 18.01 -12.78 4.89
C ALA A 285 17.27 -11.81 5.82
N SER A 286 17.80 -10.60 5.94
CA SER A 286 17.08 -9.48 6.55
C SER A 286 16.02 -8.95 5.60
N VAL A 287 15.08 -8.15 6.12
CA VAL A 287 14.03 -7.51 5.37
C VAL A 287 14.20 -5.99 5.43
N LEU A 288 14.17 -5.32 4.29
CA LEU A 288 13.96 -3.87 4.21
C LEU A 288 12.48 -3.61 4.03
N ALA A 289 11.86 -2.88 4.96
CA ALA A 289 10.43 -2.57 4.97
C ALA A 289 10.17 -1.08 4.82
N ALA A 290 9.30 -0.70 3.89
CA ALA A 290 8.77 0.64 3.75
C ALA A 290 7.73 0.88 4.85
N ILE A 291 7.94 1.87 5.71
CA ILE A 291 6.99 2.28 6.74
C ILE A 291 6.36 3.60 6.28
N ASN A 292 5.26 3.46 5.55
CA ASN A 292 4.60 4.56 4.84
C ASN A 292 4.22 5.72 5.77
N ALA A 293 3.57 5.42 6.90
CA ALA A 293 3.06 6.41 7.83
C ALA A 293 4.14 7.32 8.43
N PHE A 294 5.38 6.84 8.53
CA PHE A 294 6.48 7.56 9.21
C PHE A 294 7.58 8.05 8.26
N SER A 295 7.42 7.84 6.94
CA SER A 295 8.44 8.19 5.94
C SER A 295 9.82 7.60 6.28
N THR A 296 9.85 6.30 6.62
CA THR A 296 11.09 5.58 6.95
C THR A 296 11.18 4.26 6.20
N VAL A 297 12.42 3.78 6.02
CA VAL A 297 12.72 2.38 5.69
C VAL A 297 13.42 1.76 6.88
N VAL A 298 12.94 0.58 7.30
CA VAL A 298 13.44 -0.17 8.44
C VAL A 298 14.08 -1.47 7.97
N LEU A 299 15.27 -1.77 8.48
CA LEU A 299 15.91 -3.09 8.35
C LEU A 299 15.48 -3.96 9.53
N ILE A 300 14.85 -5.09 9.22
CA ILE A 300 14.43 -6.12 10.17
C ILE A 300 15.36 -7.31 10.00
N ARG A 301 16.09 -7.67 11.06
CA ARG A 301 17.04 -8.81 11.03
C ARG A 301 16.35 -10.12 11.44
N PRO A 302 16.94 -11.28 11.10
CA PRO A 302 16.37 -12.58 11.46
C PRO A 302 16.23 -12.81 12.97
N ASP A 303 17.01 -12.11 13.80
CA ASP A 303 16.90 -12.13 15.26
C ASP A 303 15.77 -11.25 15.82
N GLY A 304 14.98 -10.60 14.92
CA GLY A 304 13.90 -9.70 15.25
C GLY A 304 14.35 -8.28 15.60
N SER A 305 15.65 -7.97 15.56
CA SER A 305 16.11 -6.59 15.78
C SER A 305 15.79 -5.69 14.59
N GLU A 306 15.41 -4.45 14.89
CA GLU A 306 15.00 -3.45 13.93
C GLU A 306 15.93 -2.24 13.92
N GLN A 307 16.17 -1.67 12.76
CA GLN A 307 16.98 -0.46 12.59
C GLN A 307 16.38 0.42 11.49
N THR A 308 16.04 1.66 11.79
CA THR A 308 15.73 2.66 10.76
C THR A 308 16.99 2.95 9.95
N VAL A 309 16.91 2.80 8.63
CA VAL A 309 18.06 2.93 7.71
C VAL A 309 17.91 4.06 6.71
N LEU A 310 16.69 4.51 6.42
CA LEU A 310 16.38 5.71 5.63
C LEU A 310 15.22 6.45 6.27
N THR A 311 15.19 7.78 6.10
CA THR A 311 14.22 8.69 6.70
C THR A 311 13.76 9.76 5.71
N ALA A 312 12.87 10.63 6.13
CA ALA A 312 12.49 11.82 5.37
C ALA A 312 13.69 12.76 5.07
N ALA A 313 14.74 12.76 5.91
CA ALA A 313 15.95 13.54 5.66
C ALA A 313 16.75 13.01 4.45
N ASP A 314 16.57 11.75 4.08
CA ASP A 314 17.17 11.10 2.92
C ASP A 314 16.33 11.29 1.64
N GLY A 315 15.18 11.98 1.73
CA GLY A 315 14.26 12.24 0.62
C GLY A 315 13.02 11.36 0.58
N LEU A 316 12.74 10.56 1.63
CA LEU A 316 11.52 9.76 1.68
C LEU A 316 10.27 10.62 1.94
N SER A 317 9.21 10.31 1.23
CA SER A 317 7.90 10.96 1.33
C SER A 317 6.78 9.90 1.26
N ASN A 318 6.45 9.31 2.41
CA ASN A 318 5.56 8.16 2.54
C ASN A 318 5.96 7.00 1.62
N PRO A 319 7.07 6.28 1.92
CA PRO A 319 7.52 5.18 1.08
C PRO A 319 6.47 4.07 1.03
N SER A 320 6.14 3.63 -0.17
CA SER A 320 5.13 2.61 -0.47
C SER A 320 5.77 1.26 -0.77
N SER A 321 6.94 1.24 -1.42
CA SER A 321 7.57 -0.02 -1.79
C SER A 321 9.10 0.05 -1.76
N VAL A 322 9.71 -1.11 -1.56
CA VAL A 322 11.16 -1.34 -1.62
C VAL A 322 11.45 -2.53 -2.52
N ALA A 323 12.47 -2.41 -3.38
CA ALA A 323 13.03 -3.52 -4.12
C ALA A 323 14.56 -3.50 -4.08
N ILE A 324 15.19 -4.66 -4.30
CA ILE A 324 16.65 -4.80 -4.27
C ILE A 324 17.12 -5.55 -5.51
N ARG A 325 18.15 -5.00 -6.17
CA ARG A 325 18.86 -5.65 -7.27
C ARG A 325 20.36 -5.55 -7.04
N GLY A 326 20.98 -6.69 -6.74
CA GLY A 326 22.39 -6.70 -6.35
C GLY A 326 22.61 -5.94 -5.04
N SER A 327 23.35 -4.83 -5.12
CA SER A 327 23.54 -3.89 -4.02
C SER A 327 22.71 -2.62 -4.14
N THR A 328 21.88 -2.49 -5.18
CA THR A 328 21.03 -1.31 -5.36
C THR A 328 19.68 -1.52 -4.68
N VAL A 329 19.31 -0.59 -3.83
CA VAL A 329 17.99 -0.49 -3.18
C VAL A 329 17.19 0.57 -3.93
N TYR A 330 15.97 0.21 -4.29
CA TYR A 330 14.98 1.10 -4.89
C TYR A 330 13.91 1.36 -3.84
N VAL A 331 13.56 2.63 -3.62
CA VAL A 331 12.46 3.02 -2.74
C VAL A 331 11.51 3.91 -3.52
N LEU A 332 10.24 3.55 -3.53
CA LEU A 332 9.17 4.39 -4.04
C LEU A 332 8.57 5.21 -2.90
N SER A 333 8.41 6.49 -3.09
CA SER A 333 7.73 7.40 -2.17
C SER A 333 6.43 7.92 -2.80
N ALA A 334 5.28 7.46 -2.30
CA ALA A 334 3.97 7.77 -2.87
C ALA A 334 3.43 9.15 -2.46
N ALA A 335 3.93 9.73 -1.39
CA ALA A 335 3.53 11.02 -0.85
C ALA A 335 2.04 11.12 -0.46
N TYR A 336 1.38 10.02 -0.08
CA TYR A 336 -0.05 9.99 0.19
C TYR A 336 -0.50 10.96 1.28
N PHE A 337 0.28 11.10 2.34
CA PHE A 337 -0.04 11.98 3.49
C PHE A 337 0.69 13.31 3.42
N THR A 338 1.95 13.30 2.99
CA THR A 338 2.77 14.51 2.82
C THR A 338 2.24 15.37 1.68
N ARG A 339 1.66 14.75 0.63
CA ARG A 339 1.21 15.38 -0.62
C ARG A 339 2.30 16.21 -1.29
N ASN A 340 3.54 15.81 -1.06
CA ASN A 340 4.72 16.53 -1.51
C ASN A 340 5.80 15.54 -1.93
N ASP A 341 6.38 15.79 -3.11
CA ASP A 341 7.51 15.09 -3.68
C ASP A 341 7.36 13.56 -3.74
N PRO A 342 6.34 13.02 -4.44
CA PRO A 342 6.39 11.61 -4.81
C PRO A 342 7.62 11.37 -5.67
N ASN A 343 8.39 10.29 -5.37
CA ASN A 343 9.69 10.11 -6.00
C ASN A 343 10.12 8.63 -6.09
N VAL A 344 11.17 8.41 -6.87
CA VAL A 344 11.94 7.17 -6.92
C VAL A 344 13.34 7.46 -6.41
N LEU A 345 13.72 6.82 -5.31
CA LEU A 345 15.01 6.96 -4.66
C LEU A 345 15.84 5.68 -4.85
N LEU A 346 17.13 5.83 -5.13
CA LEU A 346 18.11 4.75 -5.09
C LEU A 346 19.06 4.92 -3.90
N ALA A 347 19.52 3.79 -3.37
CA ALA A 347 20.55 3.74 -2.34
C ALA A 347 21.43 2.48 -2.52
N SER A 348 22.52 2.39 -1.77
CA SER A 348 23.45 1.25 -1.80
C SER A 348 23.28 0.41 -0.55
N LEU A 349 23.08 -0.92 -0.73
CA LEU A 349 23.06 -1.91 0.34
C LEU A 349 24.49 -2.46 0.56
N HIS A 350 24.99 -2.37 1.79
CA HIS A 350 26.22 -3.02 2.22
C HIS A 350 25.90 -4.37 2.87
N ARG A 351 26.59 -5.42 2.43
CA ARG A 351 26.47 -6.80 2.95
C ARG A 351 27.58 -7.14 3.90
#